data_c652b1d7d3363d64364dd7a316359ada
#
_entry.id   c652b1d7d3363d64364dd7a316359ada
#
_cell.length_a   1.000
_cell.length_b   1.000
_cell.length_c   1.000
_cell.angle_alpha   90.00
_cell.angle_beta   90.00
_cell.angle_gamma   90.00
#
_symmetry.space_group_name_H-M   'P 1'
#
loop_
_entity.id
_entity.type
_entity.pdbx_description
1 polymer ?
#
loop_
_entity_poly.entity_id
_entity_poly.type
_entity_poly.pdbx_seq_one_letter_code
_entity_poly.pdbx_strand_id
1 'polypeptide(L)'
;EINISVLASNTNQNVLHNNPYVDKVYINYKNNLFRDLPTLLKLRNKRYDVCVEFDHSVIPHSIARLRIIKPKIIISVFKDGRYGVKGSELELYDYFTKKSKDAHFRDIWLNTLSPFGVTPKSKQYDLFCTEQQKRKAVDFLLQFQKKIIIGINLEGAVKGKKITSDKLEEICHGIYHFNKDVQII
;
A
#
# COMPACT_ATOMS: atom_id res chain seq x y z
N GLU A 1 0.45 -11.13 23.17
CA GLU A 1 1.03 -11.38 21.85
C GLU A 1 0.05 -10.85 20.79
N ILE A 2 0.55 -10.12 19.79
CA ILE A 2 -0.27 -9.61 18.69
C ILE A 2 0.04 -10.45 17.46
N ASN A 3 -0.99 -10.96 16.79
CA ASN A 3 -0.85 -11.72 15.56
C ASN A 3 -1.38 -10.89 14.39
N ILE A 4 -0.50 -10.58 13.44
CA ILE A 4 -0.80 -9.69 12.31
C ILE A 4 -0.94 -10.50 11.03
N SER A 5 -2.13 -10.47 10.43
CA SER A 5 -2.39 -11.04 9.12
C SER A 5 -2.72 -9.94 8.12
N VAL A 6 -2.18 -10.03 6.92
CA VAL A 6 -2.43 -9.06 5.86
C VAL A 6 -3.14 -9.74 4.69
N LEU A 7 -4.25 -9.15 4.26
CA LEU A 7 -4.93 -9.52 3.01
C LEU A 7 -4.44 -8.58 1.91
N ALA A 8 -3.47 -9.02 1.14
CA ALA A 8 -2.81 -8.24 0.09
C ALA A 8 -3.33 -8.60 -1.30
N SER A 9 -3.18 -7.67 -2.24
CA SER A 9 -3.37 -8.01 -3.66
C SER A 9 -2.20 -8.88 -4.17
N ASN A 10 -2.43 -9.62 -5.24
CA ASN A 10 -1.40 -10.43 -5.87
C ASN A 10 -0.15 -9.62 -6.28
N THR A 11 -0.33 -8.36 -6.63
CA THR A 11 0.77 -7.45 -7.00
C THR A 11 1.57 -6.93 -5.80
N ASN A 12 0.93 -6.79 -4.63
CA ASN A 12 1.54 -6.15 -3.46
C ASN A 12 2.11 -7.15 -2.45
N GLN A 13 1.80 -8.44 -2.57
CA GLN A 13 2.23 -9.45 -1.60
C GLN A 13 3.75 -9.53 -1.43
N ASN A 14 4.50 -9.31 -2.52
CA ASN A 14 5.96 -9.45 -2.51
C ASN A 14 6.66 -8.47 -1.57
N VAL A 15 6.04 -7.29 -1.33
CA VAL A 15 6.57 -6.28 -0.40
C VAL A 15 6.49 -6.76 1.05
N LEU A 16 5.58 -7.69 1.34
CA LEU A 16 5.29 -8.16 2.69
C LEU A 16 6.03 -9.47 3.04
N HIS A 17 6.57 -10.18 2.06
CA HIS A 17 7.11 -11.54 2.25
C HIS A 17 8.20 -11.66 3.32
N ASN A 18 9.03 -10.64 3.45
CA ASN A 18 10.17 -10.67 4.38
C ASN A 18 9.94 -9.73 5.58
N ASN A 19 8.72 -9.25 5.77
CA ASN A 19 8.41 -8.35 6.87
C ASN A 19 8.28 -9.16 8.18
N PRO A 20 9.20 -8.97 9.17
CA PRO A 20 9.19 -9.75 10.40
C PRO A 20 8.00 -9.45 11.33
N TYR A 21 7.24 -8.38 11.04
CA TYR A 21 6.06 -7.98 11.80
C TYR A 21 4.76 -8.55 11.24
N VAL A 22 4.81 -9.30 10.13
CA VAL A 22 3.64 -9.90 9.48
C VAL A 22 3.71 -11.42 9.62
N ASP A 23 2.81 -11.98 10.42
CA ASP A 23 2.76 -13.42 10.65
C ASP A 23 2.22 -14.18 9.44
N LYS A 24 1.26 -13.57 8.72
CA LYS A 24 0.65 -14.24 7.58
C LYS A 24 0.15 -13.28 6.51
N VAL A 25 0.47 -13.61 5.26
CA VAL A 25 -0.06 -12.92 4.08
C VAL A 25 -1.08 -13.81 3.40
N TYR A 26 -2.26 -13.26 3.14
CA TYR A 26 -3.31 -13.87 2.32
C TYR A 26 -3.47 -13.05 1.05
N ILE A 27 -3.83 -13.73 -0.04
CA ILE A 27 -3.95 -13.06 -1.35
C ILE A 27 -5.42 -12.85 -1.67
N ASN A 28 -5.78 -11.64 -2.09
CA ASN A 28 -7.05 -11.35 -2.72
C ASN A 28 -6.86 -11.15 -4.23
N TYR A 29 -7.88 -11.51 -4.98
CA TYR A 29 -7.93 -11.33 -6.43
C TYR A 29 -8.85 -10.15 -6.74
N LYS A 30 -8.25 -9.06 -7.16
CA LYS A 30 -8.95 -7.81 -7.46
C LYS A 30 -10.18 -8.07 -8.33
N ASN A 31 -11.34 -7.59 -7.87
CA ASN A 31 -12.64 -7.70 -8.54
C ASN A 31 -13.19 -9.14 -8.76
N ASN A 32 -12.67 -10.14 -8.06
CA ASN A 32 -13.19 -11.51 -8.14
C ASN A 32 -13.46 -12.10 -6.76
N LEU A 33 -14.64 -11.79 -6.22
CA LEU A 33 -15.08 -12.24 -4.90
C LEU A 33 -15.25 -13.77 -4.82
N PHE A 34 -15.65 -14.42 -5.91
CA PHE A 34 -15.79 -15.88 -5.94
C PHE A 34 -14.45 -16.58 -5.73
N ARG A 35 -13.40 -16.06 -6.36
CA ARG A 35 -12.03 -16.56 -6.19
C ARG A 35 -11.48 -16.28 -4.79
N ASP A 36 -11.92 -15.20 -4.17
CA ASP A 36 -11.54 -14.84 -2.80
C ASP A 36 -12.26 -15.69 -1.74
N LEU A 37 -13.43 -16.22 -2.05
CA LEU A 37 -14.35 -16.82 -1.06
C LEU A 37 -13.70 -17.87 -0.15
N PRO A 38 -12.91 -18.85 -0.65
CA PRO A 38 -12.25 -19.83 0.22
C PRO A 38 -11.30 -19.15 1.24
N THR A 39 -10.56 -18.13 0.79
CA THR A 39 -9.66 -17.35 1.65
C THR A 39 -10.45 -16.55 2.68
N LEU A 40 -11.54 -15.90 2.28
CA LEU A 40 -12.39 -15.12 3.18
C LEU A 40 -13.07 -15.97 4.24
N LEU A 41 -13.54 -17.17 3.90
CA LEU A 41 -14.08 -18.13 4.88
C LEU A 41 -13.01 -18.61 5.86
N LYS A 42 -11.78 -18.85 5.39
CA LYS A 42 -10.66 -19.18 6.26
C LYS A 42 -10.34 -18.03 7.22
N LEU A 43 -10.37 -16.78 6.75
CA LEU A 43 -10.18 -15.59 7.58
C LEU A 43 -11.32 -15.44 8.60
N ARG A 44 -12.57 -15.68 8.21
CA ARG A 44 -13.73 -15.68 9.12
C ARG A 44 -13.53 -16.66 10.29
N ASN A 45 -13.07 -17.87 10.00
CA ASN A 45 -12.85 -18.90 11.01
C ASN A 45 -11.73 -18.55 12.01
N LYS A 46 -10.84 -17.59 11.66
CA LYS A 46 -9.80 -17.08 12.56
C LYS A 46 -10.34 -16.14 13.64
N ARG A 47 -11.53 -15.58 13.45
CA ARG A 47 -12.20 -14.70 14.43
C ARG A 47 -11.31 -13.52 14.85
N TYR A 48 -10.86 -12.73 13.89
CA TYR A 48 -10.02 -11.56 14.16
C TYR A 48 -10.72 -10.59 15.11
N ASP A 49 -9.97 -10.05 16.07
CA ASP A 49 -10.49 -9.04 16.98
C ASP A 49 -10.60 -7.68 16.30
N VAL A 50 -9.61 -7.30 15.50
CA VAL A 50 -9.58 -6.02 14.79
C VAL A 50 -9.23 -6.24 13.32
N CYS A 51 -9.94 -5.55 12.45
CA CYS A 51 -9.60 -5.40 11.05
C CYS A 51 -9.40 -3.92 10.74
N VAL A 52 -8.25 -3.58 10.15
CA VAL A 52 -7.95 -2.24 9.66
C VAL A 52 -8.08 -2.25 8.15
N GLU A 53 -8.92 -1.37 7.61
CA GLU A 53 -9.15 -1.26 6.17
C GLU A 53 -8.70 0.12 5.68
N PHE A 54 -7.80 0.15 4.70
CA PHE A 54 -7.10 1.35 4.25
C PHE A 54 -7.67 2.01 2.98
N ASP A 55 -8.76 1.49 2.43
CA ASP A 55 -9.38 2.12 1.26
C ASP A 55 -9.96 3.50 1.61
N HIS A 56 -9.64 4.51 0.81
CA HIS A 56 -10.12 5.89 1.02
C HIS A 56 -11.51 6.16 0.48
N SER A 57 -12.12 5.21 -0.18
CA SER A 57 -13.46 5.32 -0.73
C SER A 57 -14.28 4.08 -0.42
N VAL A 58 -15.59 4.24 -0.54
CA VAL A 58 -16.52 3.10 -0.43
C VAL A 58 -16.32 2.19 -1.64
N ILE A 59 -15.74 1.01 -1.42
CA ILE A 59 -15.49 0.01 -2.47
C ILE A 59 -16.37 -1.22 -2.20
N PRO A 60 -17.31 -1.56 -3.09
CA PRO A 60 -18.25 -2.66 -2.88
C PRO A 60 -17.58 -4.00 -2.55
N HIS A 61 -16.47 -4.33 -3.21
CA HIS A 61 -15.72 -5.55 -2.95
C HIS A 61 -15.07 -5.59 -1.57
N SER A 62 -14.56 -4.46 -1.07
CA SER A 62 -14.00 -4.34 0.28
C SER A 62 -15.09 -4.50 1.33
N ILE A 63 -16.24 -3.89 1.13
CA ILE A 63 -17.42 -4.07 2.00
C ILE A 63 -17.84 -5.52 2.06
N ALA A 64 -17.97 -6.19 0.91
CA ALA A 64 -18.36 -7.60 0.85
C ALA A 64 -17.34 -8.48 1.57
N ARG A 65 -16.03 -8.25 1.40
CA ARG A 65 -14.97 -8.96 2.12
C ARG A 65 -15.10 -8.79 3.63
N LEU A 66 -15.26 -7.57 4.12
CA LEU A 66 -15.41 -7.29 5.55
C LEU A 66 -16.65 -7.98 6.14
N ARG A 67 -17.78 -7.96 5.43
CA ARG A 67 -19.00 -8.66 5.84
C ARG A 67 -18.84 -10.19 5.89
N ILE A 68 -18.02 -10.76 4.99
CA ILE A 68 -17.72 -12.20 4.99
C ILE A 68 -16.77 -12.55 6.13
N ILE A 69 -15.66 -11.81 6.29
CA ILE A 69 -14.64 -12.03 7.33
C ILE A 69 -15.25 -11.85 8.71
N LYS A 70 -16.06 -10.81 8.89
CA LYS A 70 -16.79 -10.49 10.12
C LYS A 70 -15.88 -10.42 11.35
N PRO A 71 -14.88 -9.53 11.38
CA PRO A 71 -14.08 -9.28 12.57
C PRO A 71 -14.93 -8.62 13.66
N LYS A 72 -14.44 -8.59 14.91
CA LYS A 72 -15.19 -7.98 16.02
C LYS A 72 -15.23 -6.45 15.92
N ILE A 73 -14.13 -5.83 15.47
CA ILE A 73 -14.00 -4.39 15.33
C ILE A 73 -13.44 -4.09 13.94
N ILE A 74 -14.04 -3.16 13.23
CA ILE A 74 -13.58 -2.67 11.92
C ILE A 74 -13.20 -1.20 12.02
N ILE A 75 -11.95 -0.91 11.76
CA ILE A 75 -11.40 0.45 11.72
C ILE A 75 -11.06 0.81 10.28
N SER A 76 -11.36 2.04 9.89
CA SER A 76 -10.96 2.55 8.60
C SER A 76 -10.61 4.03 8.64
N VAL A 77 -10.09 4.53 7.54
CA VAL A 77 -10.00 5.97 7.29
C VAL A 77 -11.37 6.51 6.87
N PHE A 78 -11.62 7.78 7.17
CA PHE A 78 -12.88 8.42 6.76
C PHE A 78 -13.07 8.29 5.24
N LYS A 79 -14.22 7.79 4.83
CA LYS A 79 -14.55 7.52 3.43
C LYS A 79 -15.48 8.58 2.89
N ASP A 80 -15.00 9.27 1.87
CA ASP A 80 -15.86 10.12 1.06
C ASP A 80 -16.88 9.26 0.31
N GLY A 81 -18.08 9.79 0.16
CA GLY A 81 -19.14 9.11 -0.58
C GLY A 81 -18.72 8.82 -2.02
N ARG A 82 -18.83 7.57 -2.41
CA ARG A 82 -18.71 7.14 -3.80
C ARG A 82 -20.02 6.44 -4.16
N TYR A 83 -20.52 6.66 -5.34
CA TYR A 83 -21.85 6.16 -5.75
C TYR A 83 -22.99 6.68 -4.84
N GLY A 84 -22.85 7.87 -4.25
CA GLY A 84 -23.87 8.48 -3.39
C GLY A 84 -23.95 7.92 -1.97
N VAL A 85 -23.10 6.96 -1.59
CA VAL A 85 -23.10 6.34 -0.26
C VAL A 85 -21.87 6.79 0.52
N LYS A 86 -22.06 7.33 1.73
CA LYS A 86 -20.98 7.65 2.67
C LYS A 86 -20.60 6.41 3.48
N GLY A 87 -19.33 6.30 3.85
CA GLY A 87 -18.85 5.19 4.68
C GLY A 87 -19.57 5.09 6.02
N SER A 88 -19.94 6.22 6.63
CA SER A 88 -20.71 6.30 7.88
C SER A 88 -22.13 5.75 7.77
N GLU A 89 -22.71 5.69 6.58
CA GLU A 89 -24.07 5.20 6.35
C GLU A 89 -24.13 3.66 6.24
N LEU A 90 -22.98 2.99 6.20
CA LEU A 90 -22.92 1.54 5.98
C LEU A 90 -23.10 0.71 7.26
N GLU A 91 -23.05 1.32 8.43
CA GLU A 91 -23.13 0.64 9.74
C GLU A 91 -22.17 -0.58 9.82
N LEU A 92 -21.02 -0.46 9.15
CA LEU A 92 -20.03 -1.53 9.04
C LEU A 92 -18.76 -1.24 9.83
N TYR A 93 -18.46 0.05 10.02
CA TYR A 93 -17.21 0.51 10.60
C TYR A 93 -17.44 1.04 12.01
N ASP A 94 -16.70 0.51 12.97
CA ASP A 94 -16.78 0.94 14.36
C ASP A 94 -16.05 2.27 14.60
N TYR A 95 -15.01 2.54 13.78
CA TYR A 95 -14.23 3.77 13.91
C TYR A 95 -13.68 4.25 12.57
N PHE A 96 -13.66 5.58 12.41
CA PHE A 96 -13.02 6.25 11.28
C PHE A 96 -11.93 7.20 11.76
N THR A 97 -10.72 7.06 11.23
CA THR A 97 -9.68 8.07 11.39
C THR A 97 -10.04 9.31 10.57
N LYS A 98 -10.04 10.47 11.21
CA LYS A 98 -10.28 11.73 10.52
C LYS A 98 -9.21 11.98 9.45
N LYS A 99 -9.67 12.42 8.28
CA LYS A 99 -8.81 12.78 7.16
C LYS A 99 -8.65 14.29 7.14
N SER A 100 -7.45 14.80 7.43
CA SER A 100 -7.12 16.19 7.16
C SER A 100 -6.89 16.38 5.67
N LYS A 101 -7.35 17.49 5.10
CA LYS A 101 -7.17 17.80 3.67
C LYS A 101 -5.70 17.86 3.26
N ASP A 102 -4.84 18.32 4.16
CA ASP A 102 -3.41 18.54 3.91
C ASP A 102 -2.51 17.42 4.46
N ALA A 103 -3.09 16.39 5.07
CA ALA A 103 -2.30 15.30 5.62
C ALA A 103 -1.84 14.34 4.52
N HIS A 104 -0.58 13.96 4.57
CA HIS A 104 -0.04 12.90 3.74
C HIS A 104 -0.75 11.57 4.07
N PHE A 105 -1.04 10.75 3.06
CA PHE A 105 -1.73 9.46 3.24
C PHE A 105 -1.07 8.57 4.30
N ARG A 106 0.25 8.54 4.35
CA ARG A 106 1.00 7.82 5.38
C ARG A 106 0.58 8.24 6.80
N ASP A 107 0.46 9.55 7.05
CA ASP A 107 0.13 10.04 8.39
C ASP A 107 -1.31 9.70 8.77
N ILE A 108 -2.21 9.68 7.80
CA ILE A 108 -3.59 9.22 8.00
C ILE A 108 -3.60 7.74 8.39
N TRP A 109 -2.84 6.90 7.69
CA TRP A 109 -2.78 5.46 7.97
C TRP A 109 -2.09 5.15 9.30
N LEU A 110 -1.01 5.85 9.63
CA LEU A 110 -0.32 5.69 10.92
C LEU A 110 -1.25 6.02 12.10
N ASN A 111 -2.15 6.96 11.93
CA ASN A 111 -3.11 7.35 12.97
C ASN A 111 -4.34 6.42 13.07
N THR A 112 -4.48 5.43 12.18
CA THR A 112 -5.65 4.52 12.20
C THR A 112 -5.73 3.68 13.47
N LEU A 113 -4.60 3.40 14.10
CA LEU A 113 -4.54 2.63 15.35
C LEU A 113 -4.51 3.50 16.62
N SER A 114 -4.63 4.81 16.48
CA SER A 114 -4.65 5.73 17.64
C SER A 114 -5.75 5.44 18.67
N PRO A 115 -6.94 4.92 18.31
CA PRO A 115 -7.96 4.54 19.30
C PRO A 115 -7.50 3.46 20.29
N PHE A 116 -6.49 2.68 19.93
CA PHE A 116 -5.89 1.66 20.80
C PHE A 116 -4.64 2.18 21.55
N GLY A 117 -4.40 3.49 21.56
CA GLY A 117 -3.21 4.07 22.18
C GLY A 117 -1.90 3.79 21.42
N VAL A 118 -1.99 3.27 20.20
CA VAL A 118 -0.80 3.02 19.38
C VAL A 118 -0.36 4.31 18.72
N THR A 119 0.88 4.71 19.01
CA THR A 119 1.53 5.85 18.38
C THR A 119 2.69 5.38 17.51
N PRO A 120 2.82 5.89 16.27
CA PRO A 120 3.91 5.49 15.40
C PRO A 120 5.26 5.98 15.96
N LYS A 121 6.24 5.09 16.03
CA LYS A 121 7.61 5.43 16.46
C LYS A 121 8.40 6.13 15.36
N SER A 122 8.05 5.91 14.11
CA SER A 122 8.73 6.46 12.95
C SER A 122 7.73 6.75 11.82
N LYS A 123 8.07 7.71 10.97
CA LYS A 123 7.36 8.01 9.71
C LYS A 123 8.09 7.44 8.50
N GLN A 124 9.15 6.67 8.69
CA GLN A 124 9.87 6.01 7.61
C GLN A 124 9.10 4.80 7.08
N TYR A 125 9.34 4.48 5.83
CA TYR A 125 8.85 3.24 5.23
C TYR A 125 9.89 2.14 5.42
N ASP A 126 9.45 0.99 5.90
CA ASP A 126 10.30 -0.19 6.05
C ASP A 126 10.11 -1.09 4.83
N LEU A 127 11.23 -1.48 4.23
CA LEU A 127 11.29 -2.48 3.18
C LEU A 127 12.28 -3.57 3.57
N PHE A 128 11.77 -4.77 3.73
CA PHE A 128 12.56 -5.92 4.14
C PHE A 128 12.98 -6.75 2.92
N CYS A 129 14.23 -6.61 2.51
CA CYS A 129 14.81 -7.33 1.39
C CYS A 129 15.69 -8.48 1.88
N THR A 130 15.66 -9.61 1.18
CA THR A 130 16.62 -10.70 1.41
C THR A 130 18.02 -10.28 0.97
N GLU A 131 19.05 -10.93 1.49
CA GLU A 131 20.44 -10.72 1.05
C GLU A 131 20.62 -11.00 -0.45
N GLN A 132 19.90 -11.99 -0.98
CA GLN A 132 19.90 -12.26 -2.42
C GLN A 132 19.32 -11.10 -3.24
N GLN A 133 18.23 -10.48 -2.78
CA GLN A 133 17.63 -9.30 -3.45
C GLN A 133 18.57 -8.09 -3.39
N LYS A 134 19.24 -7.89 -2.26
CA LYS A 134 20.24 -6.83 -2.11
C LYS A 134 21.43 -7.04 -3.06
N ARG A 135 21.97 -8.26 -3.11
CA ARG A 135 23.05 -8.62 -4.05
C ARG A 135 22.66 -8.37 -5.50
N LYS A 136 21.49 -8.83 -5.93
CA LYS A 136 20.99 -8.54 -7.28
C LYS A 136 20.88 -7.06 -7.60
N ALA A 137 20.46 -6.24 -6.63
CA ALA A 137 20.41 -4.79 -6.80
C ALA A 137 21.82 -4.19 -6.92
N VAL A 138 22.76 -4.63 -6.11
CA VAL A 138 24.16 -4.22 -6.20
C VAL A 138 24.78 -4.62 -7.54
N ASP A 139 24.61 -5.88 -7.95
CA ASP A 139 25.12 -6.40 -9.24
C ASP A 139 24.54 -5.61 -10.43
N PHE A 140 23.25 -5.25 -10.35
CA PHE A 140 22.63 -4.39 -11.36
C PHE A 140 23.24 -2.97 -11.37
N LEU A 141 23.48 -2.36 -10.22
CA LEU A 141 24.07 -1.03 -10.13
C LEU A 141 25.54 -1.02 -10.56
N LEU A 142 26.29 -2.07 -10.29
CA LEU A 142 27.71 -2.21 -10.70
C LEU A 142 27.91 -2.26 -12.23
N GLN A 143 26.86 -2.54 -13.01
CA GLN A 143 26.93 -2.46 -14.46
C GLN A 143 27.13 -1.04 -14.99
N PHE A 144 26.82 -0.03 -14.18
CA PHE A 144 26.94 1.36 -14.55
C PHE A 144 28.27 1.92 -14.03
N GLN A 145 29.10 2.37 -14.95
CA GLN A 145 30.43 2.92 -14.62
C GLN A 145 30.38 4.37 -14.07
N LYS A 146 29.21 4.98 -14.10
CA LYS A 146 29.01 6.36 -13.64
C LYS A 146 28.90 6.44 -12.12
N LYS A 147 29.41 7.52 -11.55
CA LYS A 147 29.36 7.76 -10.10
C LYS A 147 27.98 8.11 -9.58
N ILE A 148 27.19 8.79 -10.41
CA ILE A 148 25.83 9.23 -10.05
C ILE A 148 24.83 8.45 -10.90
N ILE A 149 23.94 7.73 -10.25
CA ILE A 149 22.85 6.98 -10.90
C ILE A 149 21.53 7.65 -10.53
N ILE A 150 20.76 8.05 -11.54
CA ILE A 150 19.44 8.68 -11.37
C ILE A 150 18.38 7.76 -11.96
N GLY A 151 17.51 7.25 -11.10
CA GLY A 151 16.33 6.49 -11.53
C GLY A 151 15.16 7.41 -11.83
N ILE A 152 14.54 7.26 -13.01
CA ILE A 152 13.34 8.01 -13.38
C ILE A 152 12.14 7.06 -13.47
N ASN A 153 11.16 7.25 -12.58
CA ASN A 153 9.91 6.51 -12.67
C ASN A 153 8.96 7.19 -13.66
N LEU A 154 8.75 6.55 -14.81
CA LEU A 154 7.92 7.06 -15.91
C LEU A 154 6.42 6.82 -15.72
N GLU A 155 6.04 5.90 -14.82
CA GLU A 155 4.65 5.46 -14.69
C GLU A 155 4.00 5.97 -13.40
N GLY A 156 2.99 6.82 -13.57
CA GLY A 156 2.04 7.13 -12.49
C GLY A 156 0.88 6.14 -12.46
N ALA A 157 0.37 5.85 -11.26
CA ALA A 157 -0.81 4.98 -11.08
C ALA A 157 -2.10 5.57 -11.67
N VAL A 158 -2.14 6.86 -11.95
CA VAL A 158 -3.30 7.59 -12.46
C VAL A 158 -3.13 7.88 -13.94
N LYS A 159 -4.15 7.53 -14.73
CA LYS A 159 -4.21 7.84 -16.16
C LYS A 159 -4.02 9.35 -16.37
N GLY A 160 -3.08 9.74 -17.22
CA GLY A 160 -2.71 11.15 -17.47
C GLY A 160 -1.58 11.72 -16.61
N LYS A 161 -1.02 10.93 -15.66
CA LYS A 161 0.17 11.30 -14.89
C LYS A 161 1.44 10.60 -15.38
N LYS A 162 1.46 10.21 -16.63
CA LYS A 162 2.69 9.68 -17.27
C LYS A 162 3.52 10.85 -17.79
N ILE A 163 4.83 10.74 -17.62
CA ILE A 163 5.76 11.65 -18.28
C ILE A 163 5.72 11.36 -19.78
N THR A 164 5.51 12.39 -20.60
CA THR A 164 5.55 12.26 -22.06
C THR A 164 7.01 12.10 -22.53
N SER A 165 7.20 11.52 -23.71
CA SER A 165 8.54 11.33 -24.28
C SER A 165 9.32 12.66 -24.38
N ASP A 166 8.67 13.71 -24.88
CA ASP A 166 9.29 15.04 -25.05
C ASP A 166 9.71 15.62 -23.68
N LYS A 167 8.85 15.46 -22.65
CA LYS A 167 9.17 15.92 -21.31
C LYS A 167 10.29 15.11 -20.65
N LEU A 168 10.34 13.82 -20.91
CA LEU A 168 11.43 12.96 -20.47
C LEU A 168 12.75 13.36 -21.12
N GLU A 169 12.74 13.63 -22.43
CA GLU A 169 13.91 14.09 -23.18
C GLU A 169 14.42 15.42 -22.62
N GLU A 170 13.54 16.40 -22.39
CA GLU A 170 13.88 17.67 -21.77
C GLU A 170 14.55 17.48 -20.39
N ILE A 171 13.98 16.59 -19.54
CA ILE A 171 14.54 16.26 -18.22
C ILE A 171 15.93 15.64 -18.36
N CYS A 172 16.10 14.65 -19.24
CA CYS A 172 17.39 13.99 -19.47
C CYS A 172 18.44 14.97 -19.99
N HIS A 173 18.10 15.81 -20.94
CA HIS A 173 19.00 16.87 -21.45
C HIS A 173 19.40 17.85 -20.34
N GLY A 174 18.45 18.29 -19.52
CA GLY A 174 18.72 19.16 -18.37
C GLY A 174 19.71 18.54 -17.38
N ILE A 175 19.49 17.25 -17.04
CA ILE A 175 20.39 16.51 -16.14
C ILE A 175 21.82 16.40 -16.74
N TYR A 176 21.94 16.00 -18.01
CA TYR A 176 23.25 15.87 -18.67
C TYR A 176 23.95 17.21 -18.91
N HIS A 177 23.20 18.29 -19.10
CA HIS A 177 23.77 19.62 -19.18
C HIS A 177 24.38 20.04 -17.83
N PHE A 178 23.71 19.69 -16.72
CA PHE A 178 24.18 20.00 -15.38
C PHE A 178 25.39 19.15 -14.97
N ASN A 179 25.35 17.85 -15.25
CA ASN A 179 26.42 16.92 -14.92
C ASN A 179 26.50 15.77 -15.93
N LYS A 180 27.62 15.62 -16.60
CA LYS A 180 27.85 14.55 -17.59
C LYS A 180 28.25 13.21 -16.98
N ASP A 181 28.63 13.19 -15.68
CA ASP A 181 28.99 11.95 -14.98
C ASP A 181 27.78 11.28 -14.31
N VAL A 182 26.68 11.28 -15.05
CA VAL A 182 25.41 10.73 -14.60
C VAL A 182 24.98 9.59 -15.51
N GLN A 183 24.46 8.51 -14.92
CA GLN A 183 23.71 7.46 -15.60
C GLN A 183 22.24 7.61 -15.26
N ILE A 184 21.38 7.76 -16.26
CA ILE A 184 19.92 7.75 -16.10
C ILE A 184 19.42 6.34 -16.38
N ILE A 185 18.56 5.80 -15.51
CA ILE A 185 17.95 4.46 -15.61
C ILE A 185 16.44 4.51 -15.37
#